data_c052d8c8630780afd7ef374e6e90b2ab
#
_entry.id   c052d8c8630780afd7ef374e6e90b2ab
#
_cell.length_a   1.000
_cell.length_b   1.000
_cell.length_c   1.000
_cell.angle_alpha   90.00
_cell.angle_beta   90.00
_cell.angle_gamma   90.00
#
_symmetry.space_group_name_H-M   'P 1'
#
loop_
_entity.id
_entity.type
_entity.pdbx_description
1 polymer ?
#
loop_
_entity_poly.entity_id
_entity_poly.type
_entity_poly.pdbx_seq_one_letter_code
_entity_poly.pdbx_strand_id
1 'polypeptide(L)'
;GYVVRRVLRRGSKFAMNLEIKEPILYKLVESVVSTMSSHYPELKEKQEYIEQTILAEEQSFLRTLENGVIQFEKIVSSTSGSEIHGKDAFKLYDTYGFPLDLTQLMAEERKMTVDIDGFDVEMKNQKELAKSGQKFEMDNLDLKWNLETKSSHSIFVGYENESIASKIINHAESGDDIIIILENTPFYSESGGQIGDTGIIRNDDFSARVNVTQKNGDYVLHICSLTNGAIGDNLSVDCMIDVDRRNNIKVNHTATHLLHQSLKDVLGSHVNQAGSLVHPEYLRFDITHPNKISSKELEAIELIVNQKIGEDITVETSIKSLEEAKKEGATALFGEKYGDQVRVVTMGDFSKELCGGTHVSSTGKINK
;
A
#
# COMPACT_ATOMS: atom_id res chain seq x y z
N GLY A 1 4.88 -14.68 0.62
CA GLY A 1 5.08 -13.93 1.70
C GLY A 1 5.39 -14.49 3.07
N TYR A 2 4.58 -14.16 4.05
CA TYR A 2 4.87 -14.41 5.48
C TYR A 2 5.20 -15.89 5.82
N VAL A 3 4.38 -16.82 5.33
CA VAL A 3 4.57 -18.28 5.63
C VAL A 3 5.91 -18.79 5.10
N VAL A 4 6.26 -18.42 3.87
CA VAL A 4 7.53 -18.87 3.24
C VAL A 4 8.73 -18.31 4.00
N ARG A 5 8.71 -17.02 4.38
CA ARG A 5 9.76 -16.42 5.21
C ARG A 5 9.91 -17.11 6.56
N ARG A 6 8.81 -17.47 7.20
CA ARG A 6 8.82 -18.19 8.48
C ARG A 6 9.50 -19.57 8.36
N VAL A 7 9.19 -20.32 7.29
CA VAL A 7 9.84 -21.61 7.03
C VAL A 7 11.34 -21.42 6.78
N LEU A 8 11.72 -20.43 5.95
CA LEU A 8 13.10 -20.13 5.64
C LEU A 8 13.90 -19.77 6.91
N ARG A 9 13.37 -18.85 7.72
CA ARG A 9 14.00 -18.41 8.98
C ARG A 9 14.16 -19.55 9.97
N ARG A 10 13.19 -20.46 10.03
CA ARG A 10 13.30 -21.67 10.85
C ARG A 10 14.39 -22.61 10.33
N GLY A 11 14.50 -22.78 9.01
CA GLY A 11 15.59 -23.54 8.37
C GLY A 11 16.97 -22.95 8.70
N SER A 12 17.13 -21.63 8.57
CA SER A 12 18.37 -20.92 8.89
C SER A 12 18.76 -21.08 10.38
N LYS A 13 17.80 -21.06 11.31
CA LYS A 13 18.07 -21.32 12.72
C LYS A 13 18.60 -22.74 12.95
N PHE A 14 18.00 -23.75 12.29
CA PHE A 14 18.49 -25.12 12.41
C PHE A 14 19.87 -25.30 11.79
N ALA A 15 20.17 -24.60 10.68
CA ALA A 15 21.54 -24.58 10.13
C ALA A 15 22.56 -24.03 11.14
N MET A 16 22.21 -22.97 11.90
CA MET A 16 23.06 -22.47 12.98
C MET A 16 23.30 -23.49 14.09
N ASN A 17 22.29 -24.29 14.45
CA ASN A 17 22.47 -25.37 15.46
C ASN A 17 23.44 -26.46 14.98
N LEU A 18 23.64 -26.56 13.65
CA LEU A 18 24.65 -27.40 13.01
C LEU A 18 25.98 -26.65 12.78
N GLU A 19 26.18 -25.53 13.46
CA GLU A 19 27.37 -24.66 13.35
C GLU A 19 27.56 -24.01 11.97
N ILE A 20 26.54 -24.03 11.10
CA ILE A 20 26.58 -23.35 9.80
C ILE A 20 26.15 -21.89 10.02
N LYS A 21 27.12 -20.98 9.97
CA LYS A 21 26.92 -19.53 10.20
C LYS A 21 26.70 -18.72 8.93
N GLU A 22 26.85 -19.34 7.77
CA GLU A 22 26.67 -18.70 6.47
C GLU A 22 25.34 -19.07 5.84
N PRO A 23 24.80 -18.25 4.93
CA PRO A 23 23.62 -18.61 4.14
C PRO A 23 23.85 -19.93 3.37
N ILE A 24 22.91 -20.84 3.47
CA ILE A 24 23.02 -22.17 2.82
C ILE A 24 21.74 -22.58 2.06
N LEU A 25 20.55 -22.08 2.47
CA LEU A 25 19.29 -22.54 1.90
C LEU A 25 19.14 -22.12 0.44
N TYR A 26 19.69 -20.98 0.03
CA TYR A 26 19.68 -20.55 -1.36
C TYR A 26 20.33 -21.57 -2.30
N LYS A 27 21.33 -22.34 -1.84
CA LYS A 27 22.01 -23.40 -2.61
C LYS A 27 21.09 -24.59 -2.92
N LEU A 28 20.00 -24.76 -2.16
CA LEU A 28 19.03 -25.82 -2.38
C LEU A 28 18.09 -25.53 -3.57
N VAL A 29 18.05 -24.29 -4.06
CA VAL A 29 17.22 -23.89 -5.19
C VAL A 29 17.55 -24.70 -6.43
N GLU A 30 18.83 -24.89 -6.74
CA GLU A 30 19.26 -25.72 -7.86
C GLU A 30 18.68 -27.14 -7.81
N SER A 31 18.67 -27.77 -6.63
CA SER A 31 18.09 -29.09 -6.46
C SER A 31 16.57 -29.10 -6.65
N VAL A 32 15.87 -28.07 -6.20
CA VAL A 32 14.42 -27.91 -6.43
C VAL A 32 14.12 -27.69 -7.90
N VAL A 33 14.86 -26.82 -8.57
CA VAL A 33 14.71 -26.55 -10.00
C VAL A 33 14.96 -27.80 -10.83
N SER A 34 16.04 -28.54 -10.55
CA SER A 34 16.36 -29.78 -11.28
C SER A 34 15.27 -30.85 -11.17
N THR A 35 14.59 -30.90 -10.01
CA THR A 35 13.55 -31.91 -9.74
C THR A 35 12.17 -31.50 -10.25
N MET A 36 11.83 -30.20 -10.19
CA MET A 36 10.47 -29.74 -10.40
C MET A 36 10.25 -28.93 -11.70
N SER A 37 11.30 -28.50 -12.39
CA SER A 37 11.17 -27.64 -13.58
C SER A 37 10.47 -28.30 -14.77
N SER A 38 10.36 -29.62 -14.82
CA SER A 38 9.56 -30.32 -15.83
C SER A 38 8.07 -30.03 -15.71
N HIS A 39 7.57 -29.75 -14.51
CA HIS A 39 6.17 -29.43 -14.22
C HIS A 39 5.95 -27.93 -14.04
N TYR A 40 6.99 -27.23 -13.62
CA TYR A 40 6.98 -25.79 -13.33
C TYR A 40 8.14 -25.11 -14.06
N PRO A 41 8.05 -24.92 -15.40
CA PRO A 41 9.16 -24.39 -16.24
C PRO A 41 9.61 -22.99 -15.80
N GLU A 42 8.71 -22.18 -15.21
CA GLU A 42 9.03 -20.86 -14.65
C GLU A 42 10.08 -20.88 -13.54
N LEU A 43 10.28 -22.02 -12.87
CA LEU A 43 11.34 -22.15 -11.86
C LEU A 43 12.72 -22.05 -12.49
N LYS A 44 12.90 -22.60 -13.69
CA LYS A 44 14.15 -22.52 -14.43
C LYS A 44 14.42 -21.08 -14.94
N GLU A 45 13.39 -20.42 -15.46
CA GLU A 45 13.48 -19.05 -15.94
C GLU A 45 13.82 -18.05 -14.83
N LYS A 46 13.34 -18.31 -13.60
CA LYS A 46 13.50 -17.43 -12.45
C LYS A 46 14.51 -17.93 -11.41
N GLN A 47 15.31 -18.95 -11.73
CA GLN A 47 16.22 -19.60 -10.77
C GLN A 47 17.13 -18.59 -10.09
N GLU A 48 17.85 -17.78 -10.86
CA GLU A 48 18.78 -16.78 -10.34
C GLU A 48 18.09 -15.77 -9.41
N TYR A 49 16.91 -15.27 -9.80
CA TYR A 49 16.11 -14.37 -8.97
C TYR A 49 15.68 -15.02 -7.65
N ILE A 50 15.28 -16.30 -7.70
CA ILE A 50 14.88 -17.05 -6.50
C ILE A 50 16.09 -17.23 -5.57
N GLU A 51 17.23 -17.61 -6.11
CA GLU A 51 18.49 -17.78 -5.35
C GLU A 51 18.90 -16.48 -4.66
N GLN A 52 18.91 -15.37 -5.40
CA GLN A 52 19.26 -14.05 -4.85
C GLN A 52 18.26 -13.58 -3.78
N THR A 53 16.96 -13.83 -3.98
CA THR A 53 15.93 -13.48 -3.01
C THR A 53 16.08 -14.27 -1.72
N ILE A 54 16.33 -15.58 -1.80
CA ILE A 54 16.54 -16.42 -0.63
C ILE A 54 17.84 -16.03 0.08
N LEU A 55 18.93 -15.83 -0.66
CA LEU A 55 20.22 -15.39 -0.12
C LEU A 55 20.11 -14.08 0.66
N ALA A 56 19.43 -13.08 0.08
CA ALA A 56 19.21 -11.78 0.73
C ALA A 56 18.37 -11.92 2.01
N GLU A 57 17.32 -12.74 2.01
CA GLU A 57 16.50 -13.00 3.20
C GLU A 57 17.33 -13.74 4.28
N GLU A 58 18.13 -14.75 3.90
CA GLU A 58 19.01 -15.45 4.84
C GLU A 58 20.04 -14.51 5.46
N GLN A 59 20.74 -13.69 4.66
CA GLN A 59 21.72 -12.72 5.14
C GLN A 59 21.09 -11.69 6.08
N SER A 60 19.90 -11.19 5.73
CA SER A 60 19.18 -10.24 6.57
C SER A 60 18.76 -10.89 7.90
N PHE A 61 18.27 -12.13 7.82
CA PHE A 61 17.81 -12.87 9.00
C PHE A 61 18.96 -13.25 9.92
N LEU A 62 20.11 -13.70 9.40
CA LEU A 62 21.29 -14.05 10.22
C LEU A 62 21.77 -12.85 11.02
N ARG A 63 21.82 -11.65 10.43
CA ARG A 63 22.14 -10.40 11.16
C ARG A 63 21.12 -10.10 12.26
N THR A 64 19.84 -10.28 11.98
CA THR A 64 18.75 -10.11 12.95
C THR A 64 18.85 -11.13 14.07
N LEU A 65 19.17 -12.36 13.72
CA LEU A 65 19.28 -13.49 14.66
C LEU A 65 20.42 -13.29 15.65
N GLU A 66 21.60 -12.85 15.20
CA GLU A 66 22.73 -12.54 16.09
C GLU A 66 22.37 -11.48 17.13
N ASN A 67 21.77 -10.37 16.70
CA ASN A 67 21.31 -9.31 17.60
C ASN A 67 20.16 -9.78 18.52
N GLY A 68 19.19 -10.49 17.97
CA GLY A 68 18.06 -11.01 18.70
C GLY A 68 18.43 -11.99 19.79
N VAL A 69 19.38 -12.90 19.52
CA VAL A 69 19.93 -13.82 20.52
C VAL A 69 20.58 -13.09 21.68
N ILE A 70 21.39 -12.05 21.40
CA ILE A 70 22.03 -11.24 22.44
C ILE A 70 20.98 -10.55 23.33
N GLN A 71 19.91 -10.02 22.75
CA GLN A 71 18.84 -9.37 23.52
C GLN A 71 17.99 -10.39 24.29
N PHE A 72 17.71 -11.55 23.68
CA PHE A 72 17.04 -12.65 24.34
C PHE A 72 17.79 -13.11 25.60
N GLU A 73 19.11 -13.29 25.51
CA GLU A 73 19.94 -13.68 26.65
C GLU A 73 19.89 -12.63 27.79
N LYS A 74 19.87 -11.34 27.44
CA LYS A 74 19.71 -10.26 28.44
C LYS A 74 18.34 -10.35 29.14
N ILE A 75 17.28 -10.58 28.38
CA ILE A 75 15.92 -10.74 28.93
C ILE A 75 15.88 -11.95 29.87
N VAL A 76 16.34 -13.11 29.42
CA VAL A 76 16.41 -14.31 30.26
C VAL A 76 17.19 -14.07 31.54
N SER A 77 18.33 -13.40 31.46
CA SER A 77 19.18 -13.09 32.62
C SER A 77 18.54 -12.12 33.63
N SER A 78 17.61 -11.26 33.15
CA SER A 78 16.89 -10.28 33.98
C SER A 78 15.52 -10.77 34.45
N THR A 79 15.02 -11.87 33.90
CA THR A 79 13.69 -12.41 34.23
C THR A 79 13.74 -13.16 35.56
N SER A 80 12.93 -12.74 36.52
CA SER A 80 12.76 -13.41 37.79
C SER A 80 11.61 -14.41 37.64
N GLY A 81 11.94 -15.68 37.35
CA GLY A 81 10.94 -16.74 37.14
C GLY A 81 11.17 -17.53 35.88
N SER A 82 10.14 -18.31 35.50
CA SER A 82 10.20 -19.21 34.34
C SER A 82 9.40 -18.73 33.13
N GLU A 83 8.93 -17.47 33.13
CA GLU A 83 8.12 -16.92 32.06
C GLU A 83 8.68 -15.59 31.57
N ILE A 84 8.87 -15.46 30.25
CA ILE A 84 9.25 -14.21 29.58
C ILE A 84 7.98 -13.41 29.37
N HIS A 85 7.95 -12.16 29.86
CA HIS A 85 6.80 -11.28 29.72
C HIS A 85 6.48 -10.96 28.26
N GLY A 86 5.18 -10.87 27.93
CA GLY A 86 4.69 -10.56 26.59
C GLY A 86 5.25 -9.26 26.00
N LYS A 87 5.46 -8.24 26.85
CA LYS A 87 6.09 -6.98 26.45
C LYS A 87 7.54 -7.14 26.01
N ASP A 88 8.31 -8.01 26.65
CA ASP A 88 9.71 -8.27 26.28
C ASP A 88 9.77 -9.10 25.00
N ALA A 89 8.89 -10.09 24.85
CA ALA A 89 8.75 -10.85 23.62
C ALA A 89 8.29 -9.95 22.45
N PHE A 90 7.38 -9.00 22.70
CA PHE A 90 6.97 -8.02 21.70
C PHE A 90 8.13 -7.08 21.32
N LYS A 91 8.94 -6.63 22.26
CA LYS A 91 10.13 -5.82 21.99
C LYS A 91 11.14 -6.56 21.11
N LEU A 92 11.37 -7.86 21.37
CA LEU A 92 12.20 -8.70 20.50
C LEU A 92 11.64 -8.74 19.06
N TYR A 93 10.34 -8.87 18.92
CA TYR A 93 9.66 -8.92 17.62
C TYR A 93 9.69 -7.57 16.88
N ASP A 94 9.22 -6.51 17.54
CA ASP A 94 9.00 -5.21 16.93
C ASP A 94 10.30 -4.43 16.69
N THR A 95 11.16 -4.37 17.71
CA THR A 95 12.39 -3.57 17.67
C THR A 95 13.55 -4.30 17.02
N TYR A 96 13.70 -5.59 17.30
CA TYR A 96 14.84 -6.38 16.83
C TYR A 96 14.48 -7.34 15.69
N GLY A 97 13.22 -7.39 15.24
CA GLY A 97 12.76 -8.26 14.15
C GLY A 97 12.87 -9.76 14.48
N PHE A 98 13.00 -10.13 15.76
CA PHE A 98 13.17 -11.50 16.22
C PHE A 98 11.81 -12.19 16.35
N PRO A 99 11.52 -13.22 15.54
CA PRO A 99 10.18 -13.82 15.47
C PRO A 99 9.73 -14.45 16.79
N LEU A 100 8.43 -14.33 17.12
CA LEU A 100 7.85 -14.89 18.34
C LEU A 100 8.06 -16.40 18.47
N ASP A 101 7.87 -17.14 17.37
CA ASP A 101 8.06 -18.61 17.35
C ASP A 101 9.50 -19.02 17.65
N LEU A 102 10.46 -18.15 17.33
CA LEU A 102 11.86 -18.34 17.66
C LEU A 102 12.14 -18.01 19.12
N THR A 103 11.50 -16.96 19.65
CA THR A 103 11.54 -16.60 21.08
C THR A 103 11.00 -17.76 21.92
N GLN A 104 9.85 -18.34 21.51
CA GLN A 104 9.25 -19.50 22.18
C GLN A 104 10.19 -20.73 22.18
N LEU A 105 10.75 -21.07 21.01
CA LEU A 105 11.66 -22.21 20.88
C LEU A 105 12.90 -22.06 21.78
N MET A 106 13.49 -20.86 21.81
CA MET A 106 14.65 -20.58 22.67
C MET A 106 14.30 -20.54 24.15
N ALA A 107 13.10 -20.10 24.51
CA ALA A 107 12.59 -20.14 25.87
C ALA A 107 12.42 -21.61 26.34
N GLU A 108 11.82 -22.47 25.51
CA GLU A 108 11.68 -23.91 25.79
C GLU A 108 13.04 -24.60 26.00
N GLU A 109 14.05 -24.27 25.18
CA GLU A 109 15.43 -24.78 25.37
C GLU A 109 16.00 -24.43 26.75
N ARG A 110 15.50 -23.35 27.39
CA ARG A 110 15.86 -22.90 28.75
C ARG A 110 14.85 -23.27 29.82
N LYS A 111 13.88 -24.13 29.51
CA LYS A 111 12.75 -24.51 30.38
C LYS A 111 11.93 -23.30 30.88
N MET A 112 11.78 -22.32 29.99
CA MET A 112 10.96 -21.12 30.20
C MET A 112 9.77 -21.14 29.25
N THR A 113 8.73 -20.37 29.61
CA THR A 113 7.56 -20.10 28.77
C THR A 113 7.57 -18.64 28.30
N VAL A 114 6.70 -18.30 27.36
CA VAL A 114 6.48 -16.94 26.89
C VAL A 114 5.01 -16.56 27.09
N ASP A 115 4.74 -15.44 27.68
CA ASP A 115 3.40 -14.85 27.82
C ASP A 115 2.89 -14.38 26.44
N ILE A 116 2.15 -15.28 25.77
CA ILE A 116 1.62 -15.05 24.42
C ILE A 116 0.46 -14.06 24.48
N ASP A 117 -0.38 -14.13 25.50
CA ASP A 117 -1.55 -13.25 25.66
C ASP A 117 -1.09 -11.78 25.83
N GLY A 118 -0.05 -11.55 26.63
CA GLY A 118 0.57 -10.24 26.77
C GLY A 118 1.23 -9.76 25.49
N PHE A 119 1.87 -10.65 24.72
CA PHE A 119 2.40 -10.30 23.39
C PHE A 119 1.29 -9.87 22.43
N ASP A 120 0.17 -10.59 22.37
CA ASP A 120 -0.97 -10.29 21.51
C ASP A 120 -1.63 -8.95 21.86
N VAL A 121 -1.68 -8.61 23.16
CA VAL A 121 -2.15 -7.29 23.62
C VAL A 121 -1.25 -6.17 23.08
N GLU A 122 0.07 -6.29 23.19
CA GLU A 122 1.02 -5.29 22.67
C GLU A 122 0.95 -5.18 21.14
N MET A 123 0.80 -6.32 20.45
CA MET A 123 0.60 -6.36 19.00
C MET A 123 -0.68 -5.64 18.57
N LYS A 124 -1.76 -5.80 19.32
CA LYS A 124 -3.03 -5.12 19.09
C LYS A 124 -2.90 -3.62 19.31
N ASN A 125 -2.28 -3.21 20.41
CA ASN A 125 -2.01 -1.81 20.71
C ASN A 125 -1.22 -1.11 19.61
N GLN A 126 -0.17 -1.77 19.08
CA GLN A 126 0.62 -1.24 17.98
C GLN A 126 -0.22 -1.10 16.69
N LYS A 127 -1.04 -2.10 16.38
CA LYS A 127 -1.94 -2.05 15.22
C LYS A 127 -2.98 -0.92 15.36
N GLU A 128 -3.50 -0.71 16.53
CA GLU A 128 -4.44 0.39 16.81
C GLU A 128 -3.75 1.76 16.70
N LEU A 129 -2.53 1.91 17.21
CA LEU A 129 -1.72 3.12 17.02
C LEU A 129 -1.38 3.37 15.54
N ALA A 130 -1.08 2.34 14.78
CA ALA A 130 -0.84 2.46 13.35
C ALA A 130 -2.13 2.80 12.56
N LYS A 131 -3.29 2.35 13.04
CA LYS A 131 -4.61 2.63 12.45
C LYS A 131 -5.13 4.02 12.81
N SER A 132 -4.89 4.51 14.02
CA SER A 132 -5.39 5.82 14.50
C SER A 132 -4.85 7.01 13.68
N GLY A 133 -3.86 6.79 12.84
CA GLY A 133 -3.35 7.77 11.89
C GLY A 133 -3.99 7.75 10.50
N GLN A 134 -4.85 6.80 10.13
CA GLN A 134 -5.12 6.59 8.70
C GLN A 134 -6.50 6.11 8.25
N LYS A 135 -7.47 5.73 9.08
CA LYS A 135 -8.79 5.32 8.53
C LYS A 135 -9.95 5.65 9.46
N PHE A 136 -10.93 6.31 8.90
CA PHE A 136 -12.28 6.30 9.38
C PHE A 136 -12.84 4.88 9.17
N GLU A 137 -12.83 4.02 10.21
CA GLU A 137 -13.33 2.64 10.12
C GLU A 137 -14.87 2.67 10.15
N MET A 138 -15.48 2.44 8.99
CA MET A 138 -16.94 2.37 8.85
C MET A 138 -17.54 1.01 9.24
N ASP A 139 -16.76 -0.03 9.43
CA ASP A 139 -17.26 -1.39 9.68
C ASP A 139 -18.04 -1.55 11.01
N ASN A 140 -18.04 -0.50 11.88
CA ASN A 140 -18.71 -0.51 13.19
C ASN A 140 -19.70 0.65 13.39
N LEU A 141 -20.03 1.43 12.37
CA LEU A 141 -21.01 2.51 12.50
C LEU A 141 -22.40 2.01 12.12
N ASP A 142 -23.29 1.87 13.11
CA ASP A 142 -24.75 1.78 12.90
C ASP A 142 -25.26 3.15 12.39
N LEU A 143 -24.96 3.46 11.11
CA LEU A 143 -25.38 4.70 10.46
C LEU A 143 -26.87 4.64 10.21
N LYS A 144 -27.61 5.58 10.82
CA LYS A 144 -29.01 5.80 10.45
C LYS A 144 -29.06 6.71 9.23
N TRP A 145 -29.28 6.08 8.08
CA TRP A 145 -29.46 6.80 6.82
C TRP A 145 -30.79 7.53 6.80
N ASN A 146 -30.78 8.79 6.41
CA ASN A 146 -31.95 9.68 6.46
C ASN A 146 -32.87 9.57 5.26
N LEU A 147 -32.42 8.97 4.15
CA LEU A 147 -33.19 8.81 2.94
C LEU A 147 -33.24 7.35 2.48
N GLU A 148 -34.36 6.92 1.94
CA GLU A 148 -34.45 5.67 1.20
C GLU A 148 -33.85 5.86 -0.21
N THR A 149 -32.67 5.31 -0.42
CA THR A 149 -31.93 5.47 -1.68
C THR A 149 -32.56 4.64 -2.79
N LYS A 150 -32.99 5.30 -3.87
CA LYS A 150 -33.42 4.64 -5.12
C LYS A 150 -32.27 4.49 -6.13
N SER A 151 -31.17 5.24 -5.97
CA SER A 151 -29.98 5.15 -6.81
C SER A 151 -29.11 3.98 -6.38
N SER A 152 -28.63 3.19 -7.33
CA SER A 152 -27.86 1.98 -7.05
C SER A 152 -26.38 2.25 -6.82
N HIS A 153 -25.83 3.42 -7.19
CA HIS A 153 -24.41 3.74 -7.11
C HIS A 153 -24.14 5.24 -7.27
N SER A 154 -22.95 5.67 -6.89
CA SER A 154 -22.38 6.98 -7.18
C SER A 154 -21.56 6.97 -8.46
N ILE A 155 -21.72 7.96 -9.33
CA ILE A 155 -20.95 8.09 -10.56
C ILE A 155 -19.81 9.10 -10.35
N PHE A 156 -18.56 8.65 -10.53
CA PHE A 156 -17.41 9.53 -10.49
C PHE A 156 -17.21 10.24 -11.83
N VAL A 157 -17.25 11.56 -11.84
CA VAL A 157 -17.09 12.42 -13.03
C VAL A 157 -15.88 13.35 -12.91
N GLY A 158 -15.03 13.17 -11.89
CA GLY A 158 -13.95 14.06 -11.51
C GLY A 158 -12.66 13.94 -12.34
N TYR A 159 -12.64 13.12 -13.42
CA TYR A 159 -11.53 13.19 -14.37
C TYR A 159 -11.57 14.47 -15.20
N GLU A 160 -12.77 14.93 -15.55
CA GLU A 160 -13.00 16.06 -16.45
C GLU A 160 -13.55 17.29 -15.70
N ASN A 161 -14.17 17.08 -14.53
CA ASN A 161 -14.89 18.14 -13.82
C ASN A 161 -14.27 18.37 -12.43
N GLU A 162 -13.93 19.61 -12.13
CA GLU A 162 -13.45 20.04 -10.82
C GLU A 162 -14.61 20.59 -9.95
N SER A 163 -15.72 20.97 -10.60
CA SER A 163 -16.96 21.38 -9.94
C SER A 163 -18.17 20.96 -10.76
N ILE A 164 -19.24 20.55 -10.08
CA ILE A 164 -20.52 20.16 -10.70
C ILE A 164 -21.70 20.53 -9.80
N ALA A 165 -22.87 20.73 -10.39
CA ALA A 165 -24.14 20.59 -9.70
C ALA A 165 -24.50 19.10 -9.59
N SER A 166 -24.92 18.67 -8.41
CA SER A 166 -25.29 17.27 -8.14
C SER A 166 -26.48 17.18 -7.21
N LYS A 167 -26.84 15.96 -6.83
CA LYS A 167 -27.93 15.69 -5.90
C LYS A 167 -27.43 14.77 -4.78
N ILE A 168 -27.81 15.10 -3.54
CA ILE A 168 -27.65 14.21 -2.41
C ILE A 168 -28.65 13.04 -2.56
N ILE A 169 -28.14 11.83 -2.60
CA ILE A 169 -28.96 10.61 -2.66
C ILE A 169 -29.12 9.96 -1.29
N ASN A 170 -28.18 10.21 -0.37
CA ASN A 170 -28.33 9.85 1.03
C ASN A 170 -27.38 10.67 1.92
N HIS A 171 -27.69 10.76 3.21
CA HIS A 171 -26.82 11.33 4.23
C HIS A 171 -27.07 10.71 5.59
N ALA A 172 -26.07 10.75 6.47
CA ALA A 172 -26.17 10.26 7.85
C ALA A 172 -25.27 11.09 8.77
N GLU A 173 -25.65 11.23 10.04
CA GLU A 173 -24.81 11.84 11.06
C GLU A 173 -23.88 10.78 11.66
N SER A 174 -22.66 11.18 11.96
CA SER A 174 -21.63 10.35 12.57
C SER A 174 -20.79 11.17 13.55
N GLY A 175 -21.23 11.26 14.79
CA GLY A 175 -20.62 12.15 15.79
C GLY A 175 -20.74 13.61 15.36
N ASP A 176 -19.62 14.31 15.28
CA ASP A 176 -19.55 15.71 14.82
C ASP A 176 -19.50 15.85 13.29
N ASP A 177 -19.34 14.73 12.57
CA ASP A 177 -19.29 14.71 11.10
C ASP A 177 -20.64 14.31 10.50
N ILE A 178 -20.82 14.66 9.24
CA ILE A 178 -21.93 14.22 8.39
C ILE A 178 -21.36 13.47 7.18
N ILE A 179 -21.97 12.34 6.86
CA ILE A 179 -21.62 11.55 5.68
C ILE A 179 -22.64 11.85 4.60
N ILE A 180 -22.18 12.30 3.45
CA ILE A 180 -23.00 12.62 2.29
C ILE A 180 -22.68 11.66 1.14
N ILE A 181 -23.71 11.13 0.49
CA ILE A 181 -23.61 10.35 -0.74
C ILE A 181 -24.24 11.17 -1.87
N LEU A 182 -23.49 11.36 -2.96
CA LEU A 182 -23.92 12.09 -4.15
C LEU A 182 -24.26 11.13 -5.28
N GLU A 183 -25.20 11.53 -6.14
CA GLU A 183 -25.51 10.83 -7.39
C GLU A 183 -24.33 10.88 -8.36
N ASN A 184 -23.82 12.07 -8.63
CA ASN A 184 -22.60 12.31 -9.39
C ASN A 184 -21.60 13.03 -8.49
N THR A 185 -20.32 12.64 -8.54
CA THR A 185 -19.30 13.26 -7.70
C THR A 185 -18.04 13.62 -8.47
N PRO A 186 -17.49 14.86 -8.28
CA PRO A 186 -16.18 15.23 -8.79
C PRO A 186 -15.06 14.77 -7.86
N PHE A 187 -15.38 14.28 -6.64
CA PHE A 187 -14.39 13.89 -5.64
C PHE A 187 -13.87 12.48 -5.90
N TYR A 188 -12.57 12.35 -6.11
CA TYR A 188 -11.90 11.06 -6.20
C TYR A 188 -11.90 10.39 -4.82
N SER A 189 -12.40 9.17 -4.75
CA SER A 189 -12.34 8.36 -3.54
C SER A 189 -10.97 7.70 -3.41
N GLU A 190 -10.44 7.62 -2.19
CA GLU A 190 -9.17 6.95 -1.89
C GLU A 190 -9.11 5.55 -2.51
N SER A 191 -8.17 5.35 -3.42
CA SER A 191 -7.97 4.08 -4.14
C SER A 191 -6.59 4.04 -4.81
N GLY A 192 -6.04 2.83 -4.99
CA GLY A 192 -4.78 2.62 -5.74
C GLY A 192 -3.57 3.38 -5.15
N GLY A 193 -3.58 3.67 -3.86
CA GLY A 193 -2.55 4.45 -3.18
C GLY A 193 -2.73 5.97 -3.29
N GLN A 194 -3.63 6.48 -4.12
CA GLN A 194 -3.99 7.89 -4.15
C GLN A 194 -5.00 8.21 -3.06
N ILE A 195 -4.72 9.21 -2.23
CA ILE A 195 -5.67 9.69 -1.20
C ILE A 195 -6.89 10.36 -1.83
N GLY A 196 -8.01 10.34 -1.11
CA GLY A 196 -9.27 10.95 -1.54
C GLY A 196 -9.19 12.48 -1.59
N ASP A 197 -10.05 13.09 -2.40
CA ASP A 197 -10.15 14.55 -2.48
C ASP A 197 -10.83 15.17 -1.28
N THR A 198 -10.57 16.44 -1.11
CA THR A 198 -11.26 17.36 -0.20
C THR A 198 -11.91 18.48 -0.98
N GLY A 199 -12.78 19.27 -0.33
CA GLY A 199 -13.43 20.40 -0.95
C GLY A 199 -14.70 20.83 -0.24
N ILE A 200 -15.72 21.28 -0.98
CA ILE A 200 -16.95 21.83 -0.44
C ILE A 200 -18.17 21.27 -1.16
N ILE A 201 -19.19 20.93 -0.39
CA ILE A 201 -20.56 20.61 -0.87
C ILE A 201 -21.49 21.65 -0.23
N ARG A 202 -22.27 22.37 -1.04
CA ARG A 202 -23.14 23.43 -0.52
C ARG A 202 -24.38 23.64 -1.37
N ASN A 203 -25.37 24.28 -0.77
CA ASN A 203 -26.50 24.93 -1.42
C ASN A 203 -26.89 26.19 -0.61
N ASP A 204 -28.10 26.73 -0.83
CA ASP A 204 -28.58 27.92 -0.11
C ASP A 204 -28.83 27.64 1.39
N ASP A 205 -29.12 26.38 1.76
CA ASP A 205 -29.51 25.97 3.12
C ASP A 205 -28.29 25.59 3.98
N PHE A 206 -27.23 25.05 3.37
CA PHE A 206 -26.06 24.59 4.11
C PHE A 206 -24.75 24.67 3.33
N SER A 207 -23.64 24.58 4.06
CA SER A 207 -22.30 24.38 3.53
C SER A 207 -21.58 23.34 4.38
N ALA A 208 -20.94 22.36 3.72
CA ALA A 208 -20.16 21.30 4.35
C ALA A 208 -18.79 21.20 3.70
N ARG A 209 -17.74 21.13 4.52
CA ARG A 209 -16.38 20.86 4.08
C ARG A 209 -16.15 19.36 4.02
N VAL A 210 -15.79 18.85 2.85
CA VAL A 210 -15.37 17.46 2.66
C VAL A 210 -13.94 17.30 3.19
N ASN A 211 -13.79 16.51 4.23
CA ASN A 211 -12.49 16.21 4.86
C ASN A 211 -11.87 14.94 4.28
N VAL A 212 -12.71 13.93 4.00
CA VAL A 212 -12.30 12.61 3.50
C VAL A 212 -13.30 12.13 2.47
N THR A 213 -12.79 11.52 1.38
CA THR A 213 -13.61 10.84 0.37
C THR A 213 -13.18 9.39 0.26
N GLN A 214 -14.09 8.47 0.57
CA GLN A 214 -13.84 7.02 0.59
C GLN A 214 -14.87 6.26 -0.23
N LYS A 215 -14.52 5.04 -0.66
CA LYS A 215 -15.43 4.15 -1.36
C LYS A 215 -15.98 3.08 -0.41
N ASN A 216 -17.30 2.86 -0.47
CA ASN A 216 -17.95 1.77 0.22
C ASN A 216 -18.92 1.05 -0.76
N GLY A 217 -18.51 -0.13 -1.23
CA GLY A 217 -19.22 -0.81 -2.31
C GLY A 217 -19.29 0.05 -3.56
N ASP A 218 -20.50 0.33 -4.02
CA ASP A 218 -20.76 1.13 -5.22
C ASP A 218 -20.99 2.63 -4.90
N TYR A 219 -20.86 3.04 -3.64
CA TYR A 219 -21.06 4.41 -3.21
C TYR A 219 -19.75 5.11 -2.90
N VAL A 220 -19.71 6.40 -3.18
CA VAL A 220 -18.67 7.32 -2.73
C VAL A 220 -19.20 8.09 -1.53
N LEU A 221 -18.50 7.95 -0.41
CA LEU A 221 -18.84 8.58 0.87
C LEU A 221 -18.00 9.82 1.04
N HIS A 222 -18.66 10.95 1.26
CA HIS A 222 -18.04 12.22 1.57
C HIS A 222 -18.22 12.48 3.06
N ILE A 223 -17.15 12.34 3.84
CA ILE A 223 -17.13 12.62 5.29
C ILE A 223 -16.85 14.10 5.45
N CYS A 224 -17.83 14.80 5.98
CA CYS A 224 -17.87 16.25 5.96
C CYS A 224 -18.09 16.83 7.36
N SER A 225 -17.50 17.99 7.62
CA SER A 225 -17.87 18.84 8.75
C SER A 225 -18.80 19.95 8.24
N LEU A 226 -19.95 20.13 8.89
CA LEU A 226 -20.85 21.26 8.59
C LEU A 226 -20.16 22.56 8.97
N THR A 227 -20.10 23.49 8.03
CA THR A 227 -19.54 24.83 8.25
C THR A 227 -20.63 25.88 8.43
N ASN A 228 -21.83 25.61 7.89
CA ASN A 228 -23.01 26.47 8.06
C ASN A 228 -24.28 25.70 7.77
N GLY A 229 -25.40 26.05 8.42
CA GLY A 229 -26.73 25.54 8.16
C GLY A 229 -26.94 24.07 8.51
N ALA A 230 -27.93 23.44 7.86
CA ALA A 230 -28.24 22.01 7.97
C ALA A 230 -28.83 21.49 6.65
N ILE A 231 -28.67 20.19 6.37
CA ILE A 231 -29.28 19.56 5.20
C ILE A 231 -30.81 19.55 5.41
N GLY A 232 -31.52 20.27 4.53
CA GLY A 232 -32.99 20.35 4.52
C GLY A 232 -33.59 19.51 3.38
N ASP A 233 -34.79 19.91 2.94
CA ASP A 233 -35.52 19.21 1.86
C ASP A 233 -34.90 19.46 0.47
N ASN A 234 -34.13 20.55 0.30
CA ASN A 234 -33.42 20.83 -0.95
C ASN A 234 -32.14 20.00 -1.02
N LEU A 235 -32.18 18.92 -1.78
CA LEU A 235 -31.08 17.98 -1.96
C LEU A 235 -30.15 18.31 -3.15
N SER A 236 -30.48 19.36 -3.94
CA SER A 236 -29.60 19.85 -5.01
C SER A 236 -28.44 20.62 -4.40
N VAL A 237 -27.21 20.32 -4.85
CA VAL A 237 -25.99 20.89 -4.28
C VAL A 237 -24.97 21.21 -5.36
N ASP A 238 -24.14 22.25 -5.08
CA ASP A 238 -22.92 22.52 -5.80
C ASP A 238 -21.76 21.82 -5.08
N CYS A 239 -20.97 21.09 -5.85
CA CYS A 239 -19.82 20.33 -5.39
C CYS A 239 -18.56 20.88 -6.03
N MET A 240 -17.55 21.22 -5.22
CA MET A 240 -16.27 21.77 -5.68
C MET A 240 -15.13 21.07 -4.94
N ILE A 241 -14.17 20.50 -5.68
CA ILE A 241 -12.96 19.93 -5.09
C ILE A 241 -11.96 21.05 -4.76
N ASP A 242 -11.02 20.76 -3.86
CA ASP A 242 -9.80 21.55 -3.67
C ASP A 242 -8.86 21.30 -4.86
N VAL A 243 -8.90 22.24 -5.81
CA VAL A 243 -8.19 22.13 -7.10
C VAL A 243 -6.69 22.12 -6.92
N ASP A 244 -6.16 22.96 -6.04
CA ASP A 244 -4.71 23.04 -5.79
C ASP A 244 -4.20 21.74 -5.20
N ARG A 245 -4.92 21.20 -4.23
CA ARG A 245 -4.61 19.89 -3.64
C ARG A 245 -4.67 18.76 -4.69
N ARG A 246 -5.72 18.72 -5.53
CA ARG A 246 -5.85 17.75 -6.63
C ARG A 246 -4.70 17.87 -7.63
N ASN A 247 -4.27 19.06 -7.99
CA ASN A 247 -3.17 19.28 -8.92
C ASN A 247 -1.85 18.74 -8.34
N ASN A 248 -1.57 18.99 -7.08
CA ASN A 248 -0.39 18.41 -6.41
C ASN A 248 -0.43 16.89 -6.37
N ILE A 249 -1.61 16.29 -6.13
CA ILE A 249 -1.79 14.84 -6.19
C ILE A 249 -1.55 14.31 -7.60
N LYS A 250 -2.08 14.97 -8.65
CA LYS A 250 -1.85 14.59 -10.06
C LYS A 250 -0.36 14.58 -10.41
N VAL A 251 0.39 15.59 -9.94
CA VAL A 251 1.85 15.68 -10.10
C VAL A 251 2.53 14.47 -9.48
N ASN A 252 2.29 14.23 -8.20
CA ASN A 252 2.92 13.13 -7.46
C ASN A 252 2.52 11.76 -8.00
N HIS A 253 1.27 11.60 -8.46
CA HIS A 253 0.82 10.33 -9.04
C HIS A 253 1.50 10.05 -10.38
N THR A 254 1.64 11.08 -11.22
CA THR A 254 2.36 10.93 -12.49
C THR A 254 3.85 10.66 -12.26
N ALA A 255 4.47 11.35 -11.30
CA ALA A 255 5.86 11.08 -10.88
C ALA A 255 6.05 9.64 -10.38
N THR A 256 5.03 9.06 -9.70
CA THR A 256 5.08 7.65 -9.24
C THR A 256 5.23 6.67 -10.41
N HIS A 257 4.55 6.87 -11.53
CA HIS A 257 4.68 6.03 -12.72
C HIS A 257 6.04 6.18 -13.39
N LEU A 258 6.58 7.41 -13.48
CA LEU A 258 7.94 7.63 -13.98
C LEU A 258 8.97 6.93 -13.09
N LEU A 259 8.81 7.05 -11.77
CA LEU A 259 9.68 6.38 -10.79
C LEU A 259 9.61 4.86 -10.92
N HIS A 260 8.40 4.29 -11.06
CA HIS A 260 8.22 2.83 -11.19
C HIS A 260 8.96 2.28 -12.39
N GLN A 261 8.79 2.89 -13.56
CA GLN A 261 9.49 2.45 -14.77
C GLN A 261 11.00 2.65 -14.66
N SER A 262 11.47 3.80 -14.13
CA SER A 262 12.90 4.06 -13.92
C SER A 262 13.55 3.04 -12.97
N LEU A 263 12.84 2.63 -11.93
CA LEU A 263 13.29 1.57 -11.02
C LEU A 263 13.44 0.23 -11.74
N LYS A 264 12.51 -0.13 -12.64
CA LYS A 264 12.63 -1.33 -13.46
C LYS A 264 13.80 -1.28 -14.44
N ASP A 265 14.03 -0.13 -15.06
CA ASP A 265 15.10 0.06 -16.04
C ASP A 265 16.48 -0.05 -15.39
N VAL A 266 16.64 0.45 -14.16
CA VAL A 266 17.93 0.44 -13.44
C VAL A 266 18.15 -0.84 -12.63
N LEU A 267 17.13 -1.32 -11.92
CA LEU A 267 17.26 -2.44 -10.99
C LEU A 267 16.85 -3.79 -11.60
N GLY A 268 16.11 -3.76 -12.70
CA GLY A 268 15.64 -4.95 -13.42
C GLY A 268 14.12 -5.17 -13.35
N SER A 269 13.62 -6.00 -14.27
CA SER A 269 12.19 -6.27 -14.49
C SER A 269 11.48 -6.96 -13.31
N HIS A 270 12.23 -7.48 -12.33
CA HIS A 270 11.67 -8.08 -11.12
C HIS A 270 11.09 -7.06 -10.14
N VAL A 271 11.40 -5.78 -10.32
CA VAL A 271 10.86 -4.71 -9.48
C VAL A 271 9.37 -4.56 -9.71
N ASN A 272 8.60 -4.77 -8.64
CA ASN A 272 7.15 -4.58 -8.65
C ASN A 272 6.75 -3.70 -7.48
N GLN A 273 5.62 -3.02 -7.62
CA GLN A 273 5.02 -2.27 -6.53
C GLN A 273 4.62 -3.22 -5.39
N ALA A 274 5.06 -2.92 -4.18
CA ALA A 274 4.64 -3.57 -2.93
C ALA A 274 3.66 -2.70 -2.14
N GLY A 275 3.70 -1.39 -2.32
CA GLY A 275 2.80 -0.40 -1.75
C GLY A 275 2.99 0.95 -2.42
N SER A 276 1.97 1.80 -2.34
CA SER A 276 2.01 3.18 -2.84
C SER A 276 1.20 4.09 -1.95
N LEU A 277 1.67 5.31 -1.76
CA LEU A 277 0.92 6.41 -1.17
C LEU A 277 1.20 7.68 -1.98
N VAL A 278 0.14 8.26 -2.54
CA VAL A 278 0.20 9.51 -3.29
C VAL A 278 -0.52 10.59 -2.50
N HIS A 279 0.25 11.50 -1.91
CA HIS A 279 -0.18 12.64 -1.10
C HIS A 279 0.11 13.94 -1.86
N PRO A 280 -0.57 15.08 -1.58
CA PRO A 280 -0.25 16.35 -2.24
C PRO A 280 1.16 16.88 -1.96
N GLU A 281 1.77 16.51 -0.82
CA GLU A 281 3.09 16.99 -0.42
C GLU A 281 4.23 16.02 -0.75
N TYR A 282 3.93 14.73 -0.90
CA TYR A 282 4.93 13.68 -1.15
C TYR A 282 4.30 12.44 -1.79
N LEU A 283 5.15 11.59 -2.32
CA LEU A 283 4.80 10.21 -2.68
C LEU A 283 5.67 9.23 -1.89
N ARG A 284 5.12 8.04 -1.60
CA ARG A 284 5.86 6.89 -1.11
C ARG A 284 5.61 5.71 -2.06
N PHE A 285 6.69 5.09 -2.50
CA PHE A 285 6.62 3.95 -3.39
C PHE A 285 7.44 2.80 -2.83
N ASP A 286 6.77 1.78 -2.34
CA ASP A 286 7.39 0.58 -1.76
C ASP A 286 7.55 -0.46 -2.86
N ILE A 287 8.73 -1.05 -2.98
CA ILE A 287 9.06 -1.99 -4.06
C ILE A 287 9.51 -3.35 -3.56
N THR A 288 9.35 -4.37 -4.41
CA THR A 288 9.99 -5.68 -4.22
C THR A 288 11.39 -5.64 -4.80
N HIS A 289 12.40 -5.50 -3.94
CA HIS A 289 13.79 -5.58 -4.35
C HIS A 289 14.62 -6.23 -3.23
N PRO A 290 15.45 -7.25 -3.52
CA PRO A 290 16.13 -8.02 -2.48
C PRO A 290 17.28 -7.27 -1.82
N ASN A 291 17.90 -6.32 -2.52
CA ASN A 291 19.10 -5.63 -2.07
C ASN A 291 18.83 -4.17 -1.70
N LYS A 292 19.74 -3.56 -0.94
CA LYS A 292 19.71 -2.10 -0.73
C LYS A 292 20.10 -1.42 -2.05
N ILE A 293 19.28 -0.46 -2.48
CA ILE A 293 19.59 0.39 -3.65
C ILE A 293 20.84 1.21 -3.32
N SER A 294 21.86 1.15 -4.17
CA SER A 294 23.09 1.91 -4.02
C SER A 294 22.90 3.39 -4.40
N SER A 295 23.81 4.26 -3.94
CA SER A 295 23.76 5.69 -4.29
C SER A 295 23.86 5.92 -5.81
N LYS A 296 24.65 5.10 -6.52
CA LYS A 296 24.78 5.19 -7.99
C LYS A 296 23.49 4.81 -8.71
N GLU A 297 22.79 3.79 -8.22
CA GLU A 297 21.49 3.40 -8.78
C GLU A 297 20.43 4.47 -8.50
N LEU A 298 20.42 5.06 -7.30
CA LEU A 298 19.52 6.18 -6.98
C LEU A 298 19.77 7.38 -7.89
N GLU A 299 21.03 7.77 -8.11
CA GLU A 299 21.41 8.84 -9.03
C GLU A 299 20.96 8.54 -10.48
N ALA A 300 21.12 7.30 -10.93
CA ALA A 300 20.65 6.88 -12.26
C ALA A 300 19.13 6.95 -12.40
N ILE A 301 18.39 6.49 -11.39
CA ILE A 301 16.92 6.56 -11.35
C ILE A 301 16.46 8.02 -11.39
N GLU A 302 17.05 8.88 -10.55
CA GLU A 302 16.72 10.31 -10.49
C GLU A 302 17.00 10.99 -11.84
N LEU A 303 18.11 10.66 -12.49
CA LEU A 303 18.45 11.19 -13.80
C LEU A 303 17.41 10.83 -14.84
N ILE A 304 16.97 9.56 -14.90
CA ILE A 304 15.95 9.10 -15.87
C ILE A 304 14.63 9.81 -15.59
N VAL A 305 14.17 9.88 -14.33
CA VAL A 305 12.91 10.56 -13.97
C VAL A 305 12.96 12.03 -14.42
N ASN A 306 14.04 12.74 -14.08
CA ASN A 306 14.18 14.17 -14.45
C ASN A 306 14.29 14.37 -15.97
N GLN A 307 14.92 13.45 -16.69
CA GLN A 307 14.96 13.46 -18.15
C GLN A 307 13.53 13.35 -18.72
N LYS A 308 12.73 12.38 -18.24
CA LYS A 308 11.35 12.16 -18.70
C LYS A 308 10.41 13.32 -18.34
N ILE A 309 10.67 14.02 -17.24
CA ILE A 309 10.00 15.29 -16.91
C ILE A 309 10.37 16.35 -17.96
N GLY A 310 11.66 16.48 -18.27
CA GLY A 310 12.16 17.46 -19.25
C GLY A 310 11.73 17.22 -20.70
N GLU A 311 11.42 15.97 -21.06
CA GLU A 311 10.89 15.59 -22.38
C GLU A 311 9.43 16.02 -22.59
N ASP A 312 8.72 16.46 -21.56
CA ASP A 312 7.31 16.89 -21.58
C ASP A 312 6.37 15.93 -22.32
N ILE A 313 6.46 14.66 -21.99
CA ILE A 313 5.71 13.57 -22.63
C ILE A 313 4.22 13.72 -22.33
N THR A 314 3.36 13.66 -23.33
CA THR A 314 1.90 13.63 -23.15
C THR A 314 1.47 12.41 -22.33
N VAL A 315 0.60 12.66 -21.35
CA VAL A 315 -0.01 11.59 -20.54
C VAL A 315 -1.40 11.28 -21.10
N GLU A 316 -1.49 10.13 -21.75
CA GLU A 316 -2.72 9.68 -22.40
C GLU A 316 -3.46 8.67 -21.52
N THR A 317 -4.79 8.68 -21.60
CA THR A 317 -5.63 7.72 -20.91
C THR A 317 -6.63 7.08 -21.85
N SER A 318 -6.80 5.76 -21.75
CA SER A 318 -7.75 5.02 -22.56
C SER A 318 -8.47 3.96 -21.71
N ILE A 319 -9.71 3.64 -22.08
CA ILE A 319 -10.45 2.51 -21.50
C ILE A 319 -10.32 1.35 -22.49
N LYS A 320 -9.88 0.19 -21.99
CA LYS A 320 -9.65 -1.03 -22.77
C LYS A 320 -10.14 -2.25 -22.01
N SER A 321 -10.33 -3.37 -22.69
CA SER A 321 -10.48 -4.65 -22.01
C SER A 321 -9.16 -5.02 -21.30
N LEU A 322 -9.26 -5.76 -20.18
CA LEU A 322 -8.08 -6.21 -19.44
C LEU A 322 -7.14 -7.06 -20.33
N GLU A 323 -7.71 -7.86 -21.23
CA GLU A 323 -6.92 -8.67 -22.16
C GLU A 323 -6.15 -7.83 -23.20
N GLU A 324 -6.79 -6.82 -23.78
CA GLU A 324 -6.14 -5.91 -24.73
C GLU A 324 -5.02 -5.12 -24.04
N ALA A 325 -5.29 -4.57 -22.86
CA ALA A 325 -4.29 -3.84 -22.10
C ALA A 325 -3.05 -4.70 -21.79
N LYS A 326 -3.24 -5.97 -21.39
CA LYS A 326 -2.13 -6.91 -21.15
C LYS A 326 -1.38 -7.27 -22.43
N LYS A 327 -2.08 -7.47 -23.55
CA LYS A 327 -1.44 -7.74 -24.86
C LYS A 327 -0.58 -6.57 -25.34
N GLU A 328 -0.98 -5.35 -25.00
CA GLU A 328 -0.21 -4.15 -25.30
C GLU A 328 0.93 -3.87 -24.30
N GLY A 329 1.17 -4.77 -23.35
CA GLY A 329 2.26 -4.66 -22.38
C GLY A 329 1.96 -3.74 -21.20
N ALA A 330 0.68 -3.42 -20.93
CA ALA A 330 0.35 -2.61 -19.77
C ALA A 330 0.68 -3.36 -18.46
N THR A 331 1.41 -2.71 -17.57
CA THR A 331 1.73 -3.23 -16.25
C THR A 331 0.47 -3.22 -15.38
N ALA A 332 0.10 -4.39 -14.85
CA ALA A 332 -0.94 -4.56 -13.85
C ALA A 332 -0.32 -4.69 -12.46
N LEU A 333 -0.90 -4.05 -11.45
CA LEU A 333 -0.42 -4.16 -10.07
C LEU A 333 -0.74 -5.56 -9.52
N PHE A 334 0.23 -6.14 -8.83
CA PHE A 334 0.06 -7.47 -8.25
C PHE A 334 -0.92 -7.44 -7.07
N GLY A 335 -1.94 -8.32 -7.12
CA GLY A 335 -2.92 -8.48 -6.05
C GLY A 335 -4.15 -7.58 -6.15
N GLU A 336 -4.24 -6.68 -7.12
CA GLU A 336 -5.46 -5.93 -7.39
C GLU A 336 -6.46 -6.74 -8.23
N LYS A 337 -7.74 -6.55 -7.94
CA LYS A 337 -8.83 -7.13 -8.73
C LYS A 337 -9.30 -6.11 -9.75
N TYR A 338 -9.15 -6.45 -11.01
CA TYR A 338 -9.59 -5.63 -12.12
C TYR A 338 -10.91 -6.15 -12.68
N GLY A 339 -11.80 -5.24 -13.09
CA GLY A 339 -12.98 -5.58 -13.88
C GLY A 339 -12.63 -5.89 -15.33
N ASP A 340 -13.65 -6.17 -16.15
CA ASP A 340 -13.49 -6.46 -17.58
C ASP A 340 -12.97 -5.26 -18.37
N GLN A 341 -13.31 -4.05 -17.93
CA GLN A 341 -12.83 -2.78 -18.49
C GLN A 341 -11.87 -2.12 -17.51
N VAL A 342 -10.71 -1.70 -18.01
CA VAL A 342 -9.64 -1.07 -17.23
C VAL A 342 -9.20 0.24 -17.86
N ARG A 343 -8.82 1.18 -17.03
CA ARG A 343 -8.21 2.43 -17.46
C ARG A 343 -6.69 2.25 -17.56
N VAL A 344 -6.15 2.54 -18.74
CA VAL A 344 -4.71 2.49 -19.04
C VAL A 344 -4.19 3.92 -19.10
N VAL A 345 -3.11 4.18 -18.38
CA VAL A 345 -2.36 5.43 -18.42
C VAL A 345 -1.05 5.19 -19.16
N THR A 346 -0.77 5.99 -20.18
CA THR A 346 0.39 5.83 -21.06
C THR A 346 1.18 7.14 -21.11
N MET A 347 2.49 7.05 -21.03
CA MET A 347 3.45 8.16 -21.14
C MET A 347 4.44 7.84 -22.27
N GLY A 348 4.04 8.10 -23.53
CA GLY A 348 4.78 7.69 -24.72
C GLY A 348 5.08 6.18 -24.70
N ASP A 349 6.30 5.83 -25.06
CA ASP A 349 6.78 4.43 -24.99
C ASP A 349 7.45 4.10 -23.66
N PHE A 350 7.51 5.06 -22.73
CA PHE A 350 8.25 4.91 -21.48
C PHE A 350 7.47 4.16 -20.40
N SER A 351 6.20 4.51 -20.18
CA SER A 351 5.37 3.87 -19.14
C SER A 351 3.96 3.61 -19.65
N LYS A 352 3.44 2.41 -19.40
CA LYS A 352 2.06 2.02 -19.68
C LYS A 352 1.54 1.15 -18.54
N GLU A 353 0.58 1.66 -17.77
CA GLU A 353 0.10 1.00 -16.55
C GLU A 353 -1.41 1.06 -16.40
N LEU A 354 -1.98 0.05 -15.73
CA LEU A 354 -3.37 0.06 -15.31
C LEU A 354 -3.51 0.99 -14.11
N CYS A 355 -4.21 2.12 -14.28
CA CYS A 355 -4.34 3.11 -13.22
C CYS A 355 -5.67 3.86 -13.26
N GLY A 356 -6.42 3.82 -12.15
CA GLY A 356 -7.67 4.57 -11.96
C GLY A 356 -7.47 5.97 -11.37
N GLY A 357 -6.24 6.38 -11.07
CA GLY A 357 -5.96 7.67 -10.43
C GLY A 357 -6.01 8.88 -11.35
N THR A 358 -5.76 10.05 -10.78
CA THR A 358 -5.75 11.32 -11.51
C THR A 358 -4.32 11.73 -11.87
N HIS A 359 -4.11 12.26 -13.08
CA HIS A 359 -2.81 12.56 -13.63
C HIS A 359 -2.76 13.97 -14.26
N VAL A 360 -1.55 14.51 -14.41
CA VAL A 360 -1.30 15.69 -15.23
C VAL A 360 -1.42 15.33 -16.71
N SER A 361 -1.60 16.32 -17.57
CA SER A 361 -1.74 16.10 -19.02
C SER A 361 -0.41 15.88 -19.75
N SER A 362 0.73 16.28 -19.11
CA SER A 362 2.08 16.00 -19.62
C SER A 362 3.09 15.95 -18.47
N THR A 363 4.20 15.25 -18.68
CA THR A 363 5.24 15.07 -17.65
C THR A 363 5.95 16.37 -17.30
N GLY A 364 6.00 17.35 -18.22
CA GLY A 364 6.58 18.67 -17.97
C GLY A 364 5.84 19.51 -16.93
N LYS A 365 4.59 19.13 -16.57
CA LYS A 365 3.85 19.75 -15.47
C LYS A 365 4.32 19.30 -14.08
N ILE A 366 5.20 18.29 -14.02
CA ILE A 366 5.86 17.88 -12.78
C ILE A 366 7.01 18.86 -12.54
N ASN A 367 6.89 19.68 -11.52
CA ASN A 367 7.98 20.56 -11.10
C ASN A 367 9.10 19.71 -10.47
N LYS A 368 10.34 20.12 -10.73
CA LYS A 368 11.54 19.47 -10.15
C LYS A 368 11.62 19.69 -8.66
#